data_c00447885aa8395108825fea95ffbd2f
#
_entry.id   c00447885aa8395108825fea95ffbd2f
#
_cell.length_a   1.000
_cell.length_b   1.000
_cell.length_c   1.000
_cell.angle_alpha   90.00
_cell.angle_beta   90.00
_cell.angle_gamma   90.00
#
_symmetry.space_group_name_H-M   'P 1'
#
loop_
_entity.id
_entity.type
_entity.pdbx_description
1 polymer ?
#
loop_
_entity_poly.entity_id
_entity_poly.type
_entity_poly.pdbx_seq_one_letter_code
_entity_poly.pdbx_strand_id
1 'polypeptide(L)'
;MISQSERERIIALIKREVVPAIGCTEPVAVALCVAKATEVLGCRPEAITAQLSANILKNAMGVGIPGTGMIGLPIAIALGALKGKSEYGLEVLKDITPESVEEGKQMIAGQGIKIELKKDIEEKLYIEVTCTAGKDTATAIISGGHTNFVYAERNGEVLFDHREKAGAEADVEEVDLNLKKVYDFATTAPLDEIRFILEAKRLNLQAAERSFQGNYGHELGKMLRSSQQEQHIMGSNTFTHILSYTSAACDARMAGAMIPVMSNSGSGNQGIAATLPVVVFAQENHKSEEELIRALILSHLTA
;
A
#
# COMPACT_ATOMS: atom_id res chain seq x y z
N MET A 1 -32.60 -7.96 -2.61
CA MET A 1 -32.09 -7.41 -1.33
C MET A 1 -30.88 -8.26 -0.95
N ILE A 2 -29.79 -7.62 -0.56
CA ILE A 2 -28.56 -8.29 -0.11
C ILE A 2 -28.83 -8.90 1.27
N SER A 3 -28.52 -10.17 1.47
CA SER A 3 -28.66 -10.85 2.76
C SER A 3 -27.67 -10.31 3.80
N GLN A 4 -27.93 -10.55 5.08
CA GLN A 4 -27.00 -10.14 6.15
C GLN A 4 -25.62 -10.79 5.97
N SER A 5 -25.57 -12.09 5.70
CA SER A 5 -24.32 -12.81 5.48
C SER A 5 -23.52 -12.28 4.28
N GLU A 6 -24.20 -11.97 3.17
CA GLU A 6 -23.57 -11.38 1.99
C GLU A 6 -23.04 -9.97 2.27
N ARG A 7 -23.78 -9.17 3.06
CA ARG A 7 -23.34 -7.84 3.49
C ARG A 7 -22.09 -7.92 4.36
N GLU A 8 -22.05 -8.83 5.32
CA GLU A 8 -20.88 -9.05 6.18
C GLU A 8 -19.64 -9.44 5.37
N ARG A 9 -19.80 -10.28 4.34
CA ARG A 9 -18.70 -10.66 3.43
C ARG A 9 -18.21 -9.49 2.59
N ILE A 10 -19.11 -8.64 2.07
CA ILE A 10 -18.72 -7.42 1.34
C ILE A 10 -17.95 -6.47 2.25
N ILE A 11 -18.40 -6.28 3.49
CA ILE A 11 -17.69 -5.44 4.47
C ILE A 11 -16.31 -6.00 4.78
N ALA A 12 -16.19 -7.32 4.95
CA ALA A 12 -14.91 -7.98 5.17
C ALA A 12 -13.95 -7.78 3.98
N LEU A 13 -14.46 -7.89 2.75
CA LEU A 13 -13.70 -7.60 1.53
C LEU A 13 -13.19 -6.16 1.52
N ILE A 14 -14.05 -5.17 1.75
CA ILE A 14 -13.64 -3.76 1.79
C ILE A 14 -12.55 -3.54 2.84
N LYS A 15 -12.72 -4.08 4.05
CA LYS A 15 -11.75 -3.93 5.14
C LYS A 15 -10.42 -4.62 4.86
N ARG A 16 -10.39 -5.64 4.02
CA ARG A 16 -9.18 -6.32 3.57
C ARG A 16 -8.46 -5.53 2.48
N GLU A 17 -9.20 -5.00 1.51
CA GLU A 17 -8.63 -4.36 0.32
C GLU A 17 -8.36 -2.86 0.51
N VAL A 18 -9.13 -2.19 1.38
CA VAL A 18 -9.02 -0.76 1.63
C VAL A 18 -8.31 -0.54 2.96
N VAL A 19 -6.98 -0.45 2.89
CA VAL A 19 -6.09 -0.40 4.07
C VAL A 19 -5.09 0.74 3.97
N PRO A 20 -4.65 1.30 5.12
CA PRO A 20 -3.59 2.30 5.15
C PRO A 20 -2.27 1.75 4.58
N ALA A 21 -1.54 2.59 3.85
CA ALA A 21 -0.22 2.27 3.31
C ALA A 21 0.68 3.51 3.32
N ILE A 22 1.98 3.34 3.56
CA ILE A 22 3.00 4.39 3.49
C ILE A 22 3.97 4.05 2.36
N GLY A 23 4.08 4.95 1.38
CA GLY A 23 4.94 4.76 0.21
C GLY A 23 4.37 3.83 -0.85
N CYS A 24 5.24 3.37 -1.77
CA CYS A 24 4.86 2.45 -2.83
C CYS A 24 4.74 1.02 -2.28
N THR A 25 3.70 0.31 -2.68
CA THR A 25 3.34 -1.00 -2.12
C THR A 25 4.36 -2.09 -2.44
N GLU A 26 4.98 -2.08 -3.62
CA GLU A 26 5.93 -3.12 -4.02
C GLU A 26 7.21 -3.12 -3.16
N PRO A 27 7.97 -2.03 -3.01
CA PRO A 27 9.13 -2.04 -2.13
C PRO A 27 8.76 -2.22 -0.66
N VAL A 28 7.57 -1.74 -0.25
CA VAL A 28 7.06 -1.92 1.12
C VAL A 28 6.72 -3.39 1.37
N ALA A 29 6.12 -4.10 0.41
CA ALA A 29 5.87 -5.53 0.53
C ALA A 29 7.18 -6.35 0.61
N VAL A 30 8.23 -5.93 -0.12
CA VAL A 30 9.56 -6.54 0.03
C VAL A 30 10.11 -6.29 1.44
N ALA A 31 10.04 -5.06 1.94
CA ALA A 31 10.46 -4.73 3.31
C ALA A 31 9.66 -5.52 4.36
N LEU A 32 8.35 -5.72 4.12
CA LEU A 32 7.46 -6.52 4.96
C LEU A 32 7.89 -8.00 5.00
N CYS A 33 8.23 -8.56 3.84
CA CYS A 33 8.73 -9.93 3.75
C CYS A 33 10.07 -10.09 4.48
N VAL A 34 10.97 -9.10 4.36
CA VAL A 34 12.25 -9.05 5.09
C VAL A 34 12.01 -8.96 6.60
N ALA A 35 11.09 -8.10 7.04
CA ALA A 35 10.74 -7.98 8.46
C ALA A 35 10.28 -9.33 9.02
N LYS A 36 9.40 -10.03 8.30
CA LYS A 36 8.92 -11.35 8.70
C LYS A 36 10.05 -12.39 8.76
N ALA A 37 10.91 -12.46 7.75
CA ALA A 37 12.05 -13.37 7.74
C ALA A 37 13.03 -13.06 8.89
N THR A 38 13.25 -11.78 9.21
CA THR A 38 14.09 -11.34 10.33
C THR A 38 13.48 -11.70 11.69
N GLU A 39 12.17 -11.51 11.87
CA GLU A 39 11.44 -11.94 13.06
C GLU A 39 11.55 -13.45 13.29
N VAL A 40 11.40 -14.24 12.22
CA VAL A 40 11.53 -15.71 12.26
C VAL A 40 12.97 -16.11 12.57
N LEU A 41 13.97 -15.43 12.01
CA LEU A 41 15.38 -15.65 12.32
C LEU A 41 15.69 -15.37 13.81
N GLY A 42 15.02 -14.36 14.40
CA GLY A 42 15.15 -13.97 15.80
C GLY A 42 16.37 -13.10 16.13
N CYS A 43 17.13 -12.67 15.13
CA CYS A 43 18.28 -11.77 15.28
C CYS A 43 18.49 -10.95 14.01
N ARG A 44 19.38 -9.96 14.07
CA ARG A 44 19.78 -9.16 12.90
C ARG A 44 20.47 -10.05 11.87
N PRO A 45 20.02 -10.09 10.62
CA PRO A 45 20.68 -10.90 9.59
C PRO A 45 22.03 -10.31 9.18
N GLU A 46 22.99 -11.19 8.88
CA GLU A 46 24.28 -10.86 8.28
C GLU A 46 24.17 -10.78 6.75
N ALA A 47 23.32 -11.62 6.17
CA ALA A 47 23.03 -11.59 4.73
C ALA A 47 21.54 -11.81 4.46
N ILE A 48 21.05 -11.16 3.40
CA ILE A 48 19.66 -11.22 2.95
C ILE A 48 19.64 -11.47 1.45
N THR A 49 18.94 -12.51 1.03
CA THR A 49 18.66 -12.78 -0.38
C THR A 49 17.17 -12.58 -0.63
N ALA A 50 16.84 -11.68 -1.55
CA ALA A 50 15.46 -11.43 -1.99
C ALA A 50 15.29 -11.93 -3.42
N GLN A 51 14.43 -12.92 -3.65
CA GLN A 51 14.03 -13.44 -4.95
C GLN A 51 12.64 -12.94 -5.29
N LEU A 52 12.53 -12.20 -6.38
CA LEU A 52 11.34 -11.39 -6.70
C LEU A 52 10.81 -11.73 -8.09
N SER A 53 9.49 -11.70 -8.27
CA SER A 53 8.88 -11.72 -9.60
C SER A 53 9.33 -10.51 -10.43
N ALA A 54 9.29 -10.66 -11.76
CA ALA A 54 9.68 -9.58 -12.68
C ALA A 54 8.86 -8.31 -12.46
N ASN A 55 7.57 -8.45 -12.12
CA ASN A 55 6.69 -7.32 -11.89
C ASN A 55 7.06 -6.53 -10.62
N ILE A 56 7.31 -7.24 -9.50
CA ILE A 56 7.78 -6.62 -8.25
C ILE A 56 9.13 -5.92 -8.47
N LEU A 57 10.08 -6.60 -9.10
CA LEU A 57 11.42 -6.06 -9.36
C LEU A 57 11.33 -4.76 -10.19
N LYS A 58 10.60 -4.79 -11.32
CA LYS A 58 10.40 -3.64 -12.21
C LYS A 58 9.77 -2.45 -11.48
N ASN A 59 8.72 -2.69 -10.70
CA ASN A 59 7.94 -1.62 -10.09
C ASN A 59 8.63 -1.01 -8.85
N ALA A 60 9.50 -1.77 -8.18
CA ALA A 60 10.16 -1.33 -6.96
C ALA A 60 11.52 -0.64 -7.16
N MET A 61 12.16 -0.79 -8.32
CA MET A 61 13.55 -0.33 -8.53
C MET A 61 13.72 1.19 -8.54
N GLY A 62 12.76 1.94 -9.03
CA GLY A 62 12.88 3.39 -9.26
C GLY A 62 12.05 4.25 -8.31
N VAL A 63 11.57 3.70 -7.22
CA VAL A 63 10.59 4.37 -6.35
C VAL A 63 11.26 4.89 -5.08
N GLY A 64 10.85 6.09 -4.64
CA GLY A 64 11.28 6.67 -3.37
C GLY A 64 10.82 5.84 -2.18
N ILE A 65 11.74 5.55 -1.27
CA ILE A 65 11.42 4.85 -0.02
C ILE A 65 11.11 5.89 1.05
N PRO A 66 9.93 5.80 1.68
CA PRO A 66 9.46 6.81 2.61
C PRO A 66 10.46 7.15 3.70
N GLY A 67 10.65 8.46 3.97
CA GLY A 67 11.49 8.97 5.04
C GLY A 67 13.00 8.80 4.86
N THR A 68 13.46 8.23 3.74
CA THR A 68 14.89 7.94 3.53
C THR A 68 15.63 8.92 2.63
N GLY A 69 14.90 9.63 1.76
CA GLY A 69 15.50 10.38 0.65
C GLY A 69 16.21 9.50 -0.39
N MET A 70 16.04 8.18 -0.31
CA MET A 70 16.66 7.20 -1.19
C MET A 70 15.60 6.47 -2.04
N ILE A 71 16.04 5.85 -3.11
CA ILE A 71 15.21 5.08 -4.03
C ILE A 71 15.61 3.60 -4.04
N GLY A 72 14.64 2.74 -4.36
CA GLY A 72 14.86 1.36 -4.73
C GLY A 72 14.93 0.37 -3.58
N LEU A 73 15.02 -0.89 -3.95
CA LEU A 73 14.91 -2.05 -3.05
C LEU A 73 16.02 -2.16 -1.99
N PRO A 74 17.29 -1.83 -2.25
CA PRO A 74 18.35 -2.06 -1.25
C PRO A 74 18.05 -1.40 0.10
N ILE A 75 17.63 -0.14 0.10
CA ILE A 75 17.31 0.56 1.35
C ILE A 75 16.01 0.05 2.00
N ALA A 76 15.01 -0.34 1.20
CA ALA A 76 13.77 -0.94 1.72
C ALA A 76 14.06 -2.27 2.44
N ILE A 77 14.91 -3.12 1.86
CA ILE A 77 15.35 -4.39 2.44
C ILE A 77 16.13 -4.15 3.74
N ALA A 78 17.11 -3.25 3.72
CA ALA A 78 17.90 -2.93 4.92
C ALA A 78 17.02 -2.44 6.07
N LEU A 79 16.09 -1.53 5.79
CA LEU A 79 15.18 -0.99 6.81
C LEU A 79 14.13 -2.00 7.28
N GLY A 80 13.67 -2.89 6.40
CA GLY A 80 12.82 -4.02 6.77
C GLY A 80 13.49 -4.91 7.83
N ALA A 81 14.79 -5.18 7.67
CA ALA A 81 15.58 -5.97 8.61
C ALA A 81 15.91 -5.22 9.92
N LEU A 82 16.10 -3.89 9.87
CA LEU A 82 16.55 -3.09 11.01
C LEU A 82 15.41 -2.61 11.92
N LYS A 83 14.27 -2.26 11.32
CA LYS A 83 13.15 -1.59 12.01
C LYS A 83 11.77 -2.14 11.63
N GLY A 84 11.68 -2.94 10.58
CA GLY A 84 10.40 -3.48 10.13
C GLY A 84 9.74 -4.37 11.19
N LYS A 85 8.40 -4.24 11.31
CA LYS A 85 7.56 -5.14 12.10
C LYS A 85 6.47 -5.67 11.19
N SER A 86 6.39 -7.00 11.03
CA SER A 86 5.45 -7.62 10.09
C SER A 86 3.99 -7.36 10.46
N GLU A 87 3.68 -7.11 11.72
CA GLU A 87 2.33 -6.75 12.20
C GLU A 87 1.80 -5.42 11.63
N TYR A 88 2.70 -4.54 11.14
CA TYR A 88 2.31 -3.24 10.58
C TYR A 88 1.83 -3.31 9.12
N GLY A 89 1.89 -4.49 8.48
CA GLY A 89 1.49 -4.63 7.08
C GLY A 89 2.17 -3.62 6.17
N LEU A 90 1.42 -2.87 5.37
CA LEU A 90 1.97 -1.87 4.44
C LEU A 90 2.48 -0.58 5.12
N GLU A 91 2.47 -0.51 6.44
CA GLU A 91 3.13 0.54 7.22
C GLU A 91 4.43 0.05 7.90
N VAL A 92 5.00 -1.05 7.43
CA VAL A 92 6.17 -1.74 8.02
C VAL A 92 7.36 -0.84 8.31
N LEU A 93 7.52 0.25 7.57
CA LEU A 93 8.61 1.22 7.71
C LEU A 93 8.23 2.48 8.52
N LYS A 94 7.09 2.52 9.20
CA LYS A 94 6.63 3.72 9.90
C LYS A 94 7.53 4.16 11.07
N ASP A 95 8.27 3.23 11.68
CA ASP A 95 9.14 3.47 12.83
C ASP A 95 10.59 3.78 12.43
N ILE A 96 10.89 4.04 11.15
CA ILE A 96 12.25 4.39 10.73
C ILE A 96 12.65 5.76 11.24
N THR A 97 13.96 5.90 11.55
CA THR A 97 14.58 7.14 12.01
C THR A 97 15.78 7.48 11.12
N PRO A 98 16.29 8.72 11.16
CA PRO A 98 17.51 9.10 10.44
C PRO A 98 18.69 8.17 10.76
N GLU A 99 18.83 7.75 12.02
CA GLU A 99 19.88 6.82 12.48
C GLU A 99 19.72 5.46 11.82
N SER A 100 18.49 4.94 11.74
CA SER A 100 18.22 3.64 11.08
C SER A 100 18.45 3.71 9.56
N VAL A 101 18.25 4.87 8.94
CA VAL A 101 18.58 5.08 7.53
C VAL A 101 20.09 5.01 7.32
N GLU A 102 20.88 5.62 8.22
CA GLU A 102 22.35 5.57 8.14
C GLU A 102 22.88 4.14 8.38
N GLU A 103 22.32 3.40 9.35
CA GLU A 103 22.61 1.97 9.53
C GLU A 103 22.26 1.16 8.28
N GLY A 104 21.12 1.47 7.63
CA GLY A 104 20.69 0.84 6.38
C GLY A 104 21.69 1.06 5.24
N LYS A 105 22.25 2.27 5.10
CA LYS A 105 23.32 2.56 4.14
C LYS A 105 24.59 1.75 4.42
N GLN A 106 24.97 1.60 5.69
CA GLN A 106 26.11 0.77 6.08
C GLN A 106 25.86 -0.71 5.73
N MET A 107 24.65 -1.22 5.97
CA MET A 107 24.27 -2.58 5.62
C MET A 107 24.35 -2.83 4.11
N ILE A 108 23.92 -1.88 3.28
CA ILE A 108 24.04 -1.93 1.83
C ILE A 108 25.51 -1.93 1.41
N ALA A 109 26.34 -1.06 1.98
CA ALA A 109 27.77 -0.97 1.68
C ALA A 109 28.52 -2.25 2.04
N GLY A 110 28.07 -2.99 3.05
CA GLY A 110 28.61 -4.29 3.46
C GLY A 110 28.34 -5.45 2.49
N GLN A 111 27.61 -5.21 1.40
CA GLN A 111 27.27 -6.19 0.34
C GLN A 111 26.53 -7.44 0.84
N GLY A 112 25.90 -7.38 2.00
CA GLY A 112 25.10 -8.46 2.56
C GLY A 112 23.70 -8.62 1.94
N ILE A 113 23.31 -7.75 0.99
CA ILE A 113 21.99 -7.76 0.35
C ILE A 113 22.13 -8.20 -1.10
N LYS A 114 21.42 -9.29 -1.45
CA LYS A 114 21.34 -9.83 -2.81
C LYS A 114 19.90 -9.77 -3.30
N ILE A 115 19.69 -9.22 -4.49
CA ILE A 115 18.37 -9.12 -5.12
C ILE A 115 18.43 -9.88 -6.44
N GLU A 116 17.52 -10.82 -6.62
CA GLU A 116 17.50 -11.72 -7.77
C GLU A 116 16.10 -11.80 -8.39
N LEU A 117 16.06 -12.01 -9.69
CA LEU A 117 14.83 -12.39 -10.36
C LEU A 117 14.52 -13.86 -10.06
N LYS A 118 13.35 -14.14 -9.52
CA LYS A 118 12.82 -15.52 -9.40
C LYS A 118 12.39 -15.98 -10.78
N LYS A 119 13.02 -17.09 -11.24
CA LYS A 119 12.70 -17.72 -12.52
C LYS A 119 11.62 -18.77 -12.33
N ASP A 120 10.96 -19.11 -13.43
CA ASP A 120 10.00 -20.23 -13.50
C ASP A 120 8.83 -20.13 -12.53
N ILE A 121 8.29 -18.89 -12.37
CA ILE A 121 7.08 -18.60 -11.62
C ILE A 121 6.06 -17.90 -12.51
N GLU A 122 4.79 -18.23 -12.34
CA GLU A 122 3.67 -17.60 -13.06
C GLU A 122 3.07 -16.39 -12.30
N GLU A 123 3.31 -16.33 -10.99
CA GLU A 123 2.76 -15.30 -10.11
C GLU A 123 3.34 -13.92 -10.43
N LYS A 124 2.45 -12.98 -10.73
CA LYS A 124 2.83 -11.58 -10.94
C LYS A 124 3.37 -10.92 -9.68
N LEU A 125 2.86 -11.34 -8.51
CA LEU A 125 3.28 -10.86 -7.21
C LEU A 125 3.87 -12.05 -6.43
N TYR A 126 5.21 -12.10 -6.39
CA TYR A 126 5.96 -13.08 -5.63
C TYR A 126 7.21 -12.44 -5.02
N ILE A 127 7.38 -12.65 -3.73
CA ILE A 127 8.50 -12.14 -2.94
C ILE A 127 8.94 -13.28 -2.02
N GLU A 128 10.17 -13.75 -2.17
CA GLU A 128 10.80 -14.73 -1.30
C GLU A 128 12.06 -14.11 -0.69
N VAL A 129 12.15 -14.12 0.62
CA VAL A 129 13.28 -13.55 1.34
C VAL A 129 13.88 -14.60 2.24
N THR A 130 15.18 -14.82 2.08
CA THR A 130 15.99 -15.64 2.99
C THR A 130 16.97 -14.75 3.75
N CYS A 131 16.89 -14.76 5.06
CA CYS A 131 17.80 -14.11 6.00
C CYS A 131 18.72 -15.14 6.62
N THR A 132 20.02 -14.80 6.76
CA THR A 132 21.03 -15.68 7.36
C THR A 132 21.83 -14.94 8.43
N ALA A 133 22.18 -15.64 9.52
CA ALA A 133 23.09 -15.17 10.56
C ALA A 133 23.91 -16.36 11.09
N GLY A 134 25.19 -16.40 10.80
CA GLY A 134 26.05 -17.53 11.09
C GLY A 134 25.55 -18.83 10.43
N LYS A 135 25.02 -19.77 11.21
CA LYS A 135 24.44 -21.03 10.71
C LYS A 135 22.92 -21.02 10.64
N ASP A 136 22.28 -20.01 11.23
CA ASP A 136 20.84 -19.89 11.26
C ASP A 136 20.32 -19.27 9.97
N THR A 137 19.20 -19.80 9.49
CA THR A 137 18.50 -19.33 8.30
C THR A 137 17.02 -19.17 8.57
N ALA A 138 16.39 -18.21 7.94
CA ALA A 138 14.93 -18.09 7.95
C ALA A 138 14.44 -17.60 6.59
N THR A 139 13.36 -18.19 6.11
CA THR A 139 12.74 -17.82 4.84
C THR A 139 11.29 -17.42 5.09
N ALA A 140 10.85 -16.36 4.42
CA ALA A 140 9.45 -15.95 4.34
C ALA A 140 9.05 -15.72 2.88
N ILE A 141 7.79 -16.02 2.53
CA ILE A 141 7.25 -15.80 1.18
C ILE A 141 5.92 -15.04 1.26
N ILE A 142 5.82 -14.01 0.42
CA ILE A 142 4.57 -13.32 0.11
C ILE A 142 4.21 -13.66 -1.34
N SER A 143 2.97 -14.08 -1.60
CA SER A 143 2.47 -14.39 -2.95
C SER A 143 0.99 -14.06 -3.11
N GLY A 144 0.59 -13.65 -4.32
CA GLY A 144 -0.80 -13.33 -4.67
C GLY A 144 -1.35 -11.99 -4.16
N GLY A 145 -0.76 -11.44 -3.09
CA GLY A 145 -1.16 -10.15 -2.50
C GLY A 145 -0.03 -9.55 -1.71
N HIS A 146 0.05 -8.21 -1.60
CA HIS A 146 1.20 -7.49 -1.01
C HIS A 146 1.45 -7.79 0.48
N THR A 147 0.47 -8.36 1.20
CA THR A 147 0.55 -8.70 2.63
C THR A 147 0.26 -10.19 2.89
N ASN A 148 0.05 -10.98 1.83
CA ASN A 148 -0.32 -12.38 1.93
C ASN A 148 0.90 -13.27 2.15
N PHE A 149 1.23 -13.58 3.40
CA PHE A 149 2.27 -14.53 3.74
C PHE A 149 1.79 -15.96 3.48
N VAL A 150 2.46 -16.65 2.57
CA VAL A 150 2.13 -18.03 2.18
C VAL A 150 3.09 -19.07 2.75
N TYR A 151 4.25 -18.64 3.24
CA TYR A 151 5.25 -19.55 3.78
C TYR A 151 6.18 -18.86 4.78
N ALA A 152 6.56 -19.59 5.82
CA ALA A 152 7.72 -19.25 6.65
C ALA A 152 8.38 -20.51 7.21
N GLU A 153 9.72 -20.48 7.28
CA GLU A 153 10.56 -21.53 7.88
C GLU A 153 11.72 -20.94 8.65
N ARG A 154 12.28 -21.74 9.58
CA ARG A 154 13.55 -21.47 10.27
C ARG A 154 14.38 -22.74 10.33
N ASN A 155 15.63 -22.71 9.84
CA ASN A 155 16.57 -23.84 9.85
C ASN A 155 15.98 -25.14 9.28
N GLY A 156 15.11 -25.01 8.25
CA GLY A 156 14.41 -26.16 7.63
C GLY A 156 13.15 -26.63 8.37
N GLU A 157 12.84 -26.03 9.53
CA GLU A 157 11.57 -26.26 10.22
C GLU A 157 10.51 -25.31 9.65
N VAL A 158 9.48 -25.88 9.02
CA VAL A 158 8.36 -25.14 8.43
C VAL A 158 7.41 -24.69 9.52
N LEU A 159 7.22 -23.37 9.67
CA LEU A 159 6.29 -22.78 10.63
C LEU A 159 4.86 -22.77 10.08
N PHE A 160 4.71 -22.46 8.82
CA PHE A 160 3.47 -22.62 8.06
C PHE A 160 3.76 -22.70 6.56
N ASP A 161 2.90 -23.42 5.83
CA ASP A 161 2.94 -23.56 4.37
C ASP A 161 1.53 -23.52 3.79
N HIS A 162 1.24 -22.43 3.10
CA HIS A 162 -0.03 -22.19 2.42
C HIS A 162 0.18 -21.99 0.91
N ARG A 163 1.34 -22.43 0.37
CA ARG A 163 1.69 -22.23 -1.05
C ARG A 163 0.74 -22.94 -2.00
N GLU A 164 0.23 -24.11 -1.64
CA GLU A 164 -0.77 -24.83 -2.44
C GLU A 164 -2.10 -24.07 -2.52
N LYS A 165 -2.37 -23.19 -1.53
CA LYS A 165 -3.56 -22.32 -1.50
C LYS A 165 -3.31 -20.95 -2.15
N ALA A 166 -2.06 -20.65 -2.50
CA ALA A 166 -1.71 -19.35 -3.12
C ALA A 166 -2.19 -19.22 -4.57
N GLY A 167 -2.48 -20.35 -5.22
CA GLY A 167 -3.16 -20.40 -6.53
C GLY A 167 -4.67 -20.67 -6.45
N ALA A 168 -5.14 -21.20 -5.31
CA ALA A 168 -6.53 -21.17 -4.91
C ALA A 168 -6.64 -19.95 -3.98
N GLU A 169 -7.31 -18.91 -4.42
CA GLU A 169 -7.68 -17.78 -3.55
C GLU A 169 -8.09 -18.36 -2.21
N ALA A 170 -7.46 -17.88 -1.12
CA ALA A 170 -7.79 -18.34 0.22
C ALA A 170 -9.31 -18.46 0.32
N ASP A 171 -9.86 -19.51 0.98
CA ASP A 171 -11.30 -19.77 1.20
C ASP A 171 -12.04 -18.60 1.89
N VAL A 172 -11.82 -17.39 1.43
CA VAL A 172 -12.76 -16.30 1.53
C VAL A 172 -13.76 -16.61 0.42
N GLU A 173 -14.93 -17.17 0.78
CA GLU A 173 -16.02 -17.31 -0.18
C GLU A 173 -16.05 -16.07 -1.07
N GLU A 174 -15.65 -16.26 -2.33
CA GLU A 174 -15.57 -15.16 -3.29
C GLU A 174 -16.92 -14.46 -3.31
N VAL A 175 -16.89 -13.18 -2.97
CA VAL A 175 -18.13 -12.40 -3.12
C VAL A 175 -18.28 -12.16 -4.60
N ASP A 176 -19.21 -12.88 -5.23
CA ASP A 176 -19.57 -12.64 -6.63
C ASP A 176 -20.15 -11.22 -6.75
N LEU A 177 -19.25 -10.24 -6.97
CA LEU A 177 -19.58 -8.84 -7.15
C LEU A 177 -19.87 -8.55 -8.62
N ASN A 178 -21.01 -7.94 -8.84
CA ASN A 178 -21.32 -7.26 -10.09
C ASN A 178 -21.80 -5.84 -9.78
N LEU A 179 -21.80 -4.98 -10.78
CA LEU A 179 -22.13 -3.57 -10.61
C LEU A 179 -23.51 -3.34 -9.93
N LYS A 180 -24.47 -4.21 -10.20
CA LYS A 180 -25.80 -4.12 -9.56
C LYS A 180 -25.71 -4.39 -8.06
N LYS A 181 -25.00 -5.44 -7.64
CA LYS A 181 -24.79 -5.75 -6.21
C LYS A 181 -24.03 -4.66 -5.51
N VAL A 182 -22.97 -4.13 -6.12
CA VAL A 182 -22.20 -3.01 -5.59
C VAL A 182 -23.09 -1.80 -5.36
N TYR A 183 -23.90 -1.44 -6.34
CA TYR A 183 -24.84 -0.33 -6.22
C TYR A 183 -25.92 -0.57 -5.14
N ASP A 184 -26.53 -1.76 -5.14
CA ASP A 184 -27.53 -2.14 -4.14
C ASP A 184 -26.92 -2.09 -2.72
N PHE A 185 -25.70 -2.61 -2.53
CA PHE A 185 -25.00 -2.55 -1.26
C PHE A 185 -24.73 -1.10 -0.82
N ALA A 186 -24.11 -0.30 -1.68
CA ALA A 186 -23.74 1.08 -1.37
C ALA A 186 -24.95 1.94 -1.00
N THR A 187 -26.10 1.69 -1.61
CA THR A 187 -27.31 2.48 -1.40
C THR A 187 -28.21 1.99 -0.25
N THR A 188 -28.12 0.71 0.14
CA THR A 188 -29.06 0.12 1.12
C THR A 188 -28.40 -0.37 2.41
N ALA A 189 -27.06 -0.48 2.47
CA ALA A 189 -26.37 -0.92 3.68
C ALA A 189 -26.63 0.06 4.85
N PRO A 190 -26.81 -0.45 6.10
CA PRO A 190 -26.89 0.39 7.29
C PRO A 190 -25.66 1.30 7.40
N LEU A 191 -25.90 2.58 7.66
CA LEU A 191 -24.86 3.61 7.60
C LEU A 191 -23.74 3.38 8.61
N ASP A 192 -24.07 2.91 9.79
CA ASP A 192 -23.13 2.58 10.88
C ASP A 192 -22.20 1.44 10.52
N GLU A 193 -22.65 0.44 9.73
CA GLU A 193 -21.82 -0.67 9.27
C GLU A 193 -20.75 -0.24 8.25
N ILE A 194 -20.98 0.84 7.49
CA ILE A 194 -20.11 1.31 6.41
C ILE A 194 -19.41 2.65 6.67
N ARG A 195 -19.67 3.27 7.82
CA ARG A 195 -19.09 4.57 8.22
C ARG A 195 -17.57 4.55 8.31
N PHE A 196 -16.95 3.38 8.53
CA PHE A 196 -15.49 3.21 8.59
C PHE A 196 -14.77 3.71 7.33
N ILE A 197 -15.45 3.77 6.18
CA ILE A 197 -14.86 4.25 4.92
C ILE A 197 -14.43 5.73 4.99
N LEU A 198 -14.93 6.50 5.94
CA LEU A 198 -14.50 7.88 6.18
C LEU A 198 -13.02 8.00 6.54
N GLU A 199 -12.39 6.91 6.98
CA GLU A 199 -10.95 6.89 7.21
C GLU A 199 -10.18 7.09 5.91
N ALA A 200 -10.70 6.61 4.78
CA ALA A 200 -10.13 6.87 3.45
C ALA A 200 -10.13 8.38 3.13
N LYS A 201 -11.26 9.07 3.41
CA LYS A 201 -11.33 10.54 3.30
C LYS A 201 -10.25 11.19 4.15
N ARG A 202 -10.17 10.81 5.45
CA ARG A 202 -9.24 11.43 6.41
C ARG A 202 -7.79 11.33 5.94
N LEU A 203 -7.34 10.12 5.60
CA LEU A 203 -5.95 9.87 5.21
C LEU A 203 -5.60 10.53 3.88
N ASN A 204 -6.43 10.32 2.85
CA ASN A 204 -6.09 10.80 1.51
C ASN A 204 -6.22 12.33 1.41
N LEU A 205 -7.17 12.94 2.11
CA LEU A 205 -7.27 14.40 2.17
C LEU A 205 -6.05 15.00 2.91
N GLN A 206 -5.65 14.40 4.04
CA GLN A 206 -4.46 14.82 4.77
C GLN A 206 -3.19 14.72 3.90
N ALA A 207 -3.07 13.69 3.09
CA ALA A 207 -1.94 13.55 2.17
C ALA A 207 -1.90 14.69 1.14
N ALA A 208 -3.05 15.05 0.54
CA ALA A 208 -3.14 16.18 -0.38
C ALA A 208 -2.79 17.51 0.31
N GLU A 209 -3.35 17.77 1.49
CA GLU A 209 -3.10 18.99 2.27
C GLU A 209 -1.63 19.15 2.65
N ARG A 210 -0.99 18.06 3.06
CA ARG A 210 0.46 18.05 3.34
C ARG A 210 1.28 18.32 2.10
N SER A 211 0.86 17.78 0.95
CA SER A 211 1.52 18.05 -0.32
C SER A 211 1.46 19.52 -0.70
N PHE A 212 0.35 20.18 -0.45
CA PHE A 212 0.23 21.63 -0.69
C PHE A 212 1.17 22.47 0.17
N GLN A 213 1.55 21.98 1.37
CA GLN A 213 2.43 22.67 2.31
C GLN A 213 3.92 22.36 2.10
N GLY A 214 4.25 21.22 1.46
CA GLY A 214 5.63 20.77 1.23
C GLY A 214 6.02 20.85 -0.25
N ASN A 215 7.22 20.41 -0.58
CA ASN A 215 7.71 20.30 -1.96
C ASN A 215 7.85 18.81 -2.29
N TYR A 216 6.90 18.29 -3.06
CA TYR A 216 6.82 16.87 -3.38
C TYR A 216 6.63 16.64 -4.87
N GLY A 217 7.44 15.76 -5.43
CA GLY A 217 7.30 15.30 -6.80
C GLY A 217 7.34 16.44 -7.83
N HIS A 218 6.37 16.44 -8.72
CA HIS A 218 6.26 17.46 -9.78
C HIS A 218 5.42 18.68 -9.36
N GLU A 219 4.89 18.68 -8.14
CA GLU A 219 4.02 19.74 -7.59
C GLU A 219 2.80 20.04 -8.49
N LEU A 220 2.33 19.05 -9.26
CA LEU A 220 1.22 19.20 -10.21
C LEU A 220 -0.04 19.69 -9.49
N GLY A 221 -0.33 19.14 -8.30
CA GLY A 221 -1.48 19.57 -7.52
C GLY A 221 -1.43 21.04 -7.13
N LYS A 222 -0.24 21.57 -6.78
CA LYS A 222 -0.06 22.99 -6.48
C LYS A 222 -0.19 23.86 -7.75
N MET A 223 0.38 23.41 -8.86
CA MET A 223 0.29 24.13 -10.14
C MET A 223 -1.15 24.32 -10.57
N LEU A 224 -1.98 23.28 -10.44
CA LEU A 224 -3.41 23.35 -10.76
C LEU A 224 -4.20 24.28 -9.83
N ARG A 225 -3.75 24.46 -8.58
CA ARG A 225 -4.39 25.30 -7.57
C ARG A 225 -3.86 26.73 -7.55
N SER A 226 -2.66 26.98 -8.10
CA SER A 226 -2.05 28.31 -8.03
C SER A 226 -2.89 29.31 -8.79
N SER A 227 -3.36 30.34 -8.07
CA SER A 227 -4.07 31.49 -8.63
C SER A 227 -3.15 32.49 -9.34
N GLN A 228 -1.88 32.18 -9.53
CA GLN A 228 -0.94 33.05 -10.19
C GLN A 228 -1.25 33.12 -11.70
N GLN A 229 -2.19 34.00 -11.94
CA GLN A 229 -2.26 34.92 -13.10
C GLN A 229 -1.98 34.32 -14.47
N GLU A 230 -2.98 34.39 -15.32
CA GLU A 230 -2.91 34.38 -16.79
C GLU A 230 -2.82 33.05 -17.51
N GLN A 231 -2.62 31.92 -16.79
CA GLN A 231 -2.58 30.61 -17.45
C GLN A 231 -3.49 29.58 -16.79
N HIS A 232 -4.71 29.91 -16.42
CA HIS A 232 -5.73 28.92 -16.07
C HIS A 232 -6.15 28.15 -17.33
N ILE A 233 -5.32 27.22 -17.78
CA ILE A 233 -5.64 26.35 -18.93
C ILE A 233 -7.01 25.66 -18.72
N MET A 234 -7.39 25.39 -17.47
CA MET A 234 -8.62 24.65 -17.12
C MET A 234 -9.63 25.46 -16.27
N GLY A 235 -9.32 26.69 -15.88
CA GLY A 235 -10.16 27.51 -14.98
C GLY A 235 -10.23 26.99 -13.55
N SER A 236 -10.91 27.72 -12.65
CA SER A 236 -11.22 27.29 -11.29
C SER A 236 -12.63 26.69 -11.26
N ASN A 237 -12.72 25.38 -11.18
CA ASN A 237 -13.97 24.64 -11.14
C ASN A 237 -13.77 23.31 -10.39
N THR A 238 -14.86 22.61 -10.09
CA THR A 238 -14.84 21.33 -9.36
C THR A 238 -13.88 20.31 -9.99
N PHE A 239 -13.82 20.23 -11.31
CA PHE A 239 -12.94 19.30 -12.00
C PHE A 239 -11.46 19.61 -11.75
N THR A 240 -11.08 20.89 -11.84
CA THR A 240 -9.71 21.35 -11.56
C THR A 240 -9.33 21.09 -10.10
N HIS A 241 -10.25 21.28 -9.16
CA HIS A 241 -10.00 20.98 -7.75
C HIS A 241 -9.85 19.48 -7.50
N ILE A 242 -10.68 18.64 -8.11
CA ILE A 242 -10.53 17.18 -8.07
C ILE A 242 -9.13 16.78 -8.56
N LEU A 243 -8.70 17.27 -9.72
CA LEU A 243 -7.37 16.98 -10.24
C LEU A 243 -6.27 17.47 -9.31
N SER A 244 -6.39 18.68 -8.77
CA SER A 244 -5.42 19.29 -7.87
C SER A 244 -5.20 18.44 -6.62
N TYR A 245 -6.27 18.09 -5.90
CA TYR A 245 -6.17 17.29 -4.67
C TYR A 245 -5.66 15.88 -4.95
N THR A 246 -6.16 15.23 -6.00
CA THR A 246 -5.74 13.87 -6.36
C THR A 246 -4.27 13.81 -6.75
N SER A 247 -3.81 14.76 -7.60
CA SER A 247 -2.41 14.85 -8.00
C SER A 247 -1.50 15.20 -6.82
N ALA A 248 -1.91 16.11 -5.94
CA ALA A 248 -1.13 16.48 -4.76
C ALA A 248 -0.88 15.28 -3.82
N ALA A 249 -1.90 14.48 -3.55
CA ALA A 249 -1.73 13.28 -2.73
C ALA A 249 -0.80 12.26 -3.40
N CYS A 250 -0.92 12.07 -4.72
CA CYS A 250 -0.02 11.21 -5.49
C CYS A 250 1.41 11.76 -5.50
N ASP A 251 1.62 13.07 -5.68
CA ASP A 251 2.93 13.71 -5.64
C ASP A 251 3.64 13.42 -4.31
N ALA A 252 2.96 13.64 -3.17
CA ALA A 252 3.53 13.37 -1.86
C ALA A 252 3.90 11.88 -1.70
N ARG A 253 2.99 10.98 -2.06
CA ARG A 253 3.21 9.53 -1.94
C ARG A 253 4.38 9.05 -2.81
N MET A 254 4.41 9.45 -4.07
CA MET A 254 5.45 9.00 -5.03
C MET A 254 6.83 9.61 -4.75
N ALA A 255 6.86 10.78 -4.13
CA ALA A 255 8.10 11.40 -3.65
C ALA A 255 8.65 10.74 -2.36
N GLY A 256 7.98 9.73 -1.81
CA GLY A 256 8.43 9.03 -0.60
C GLY A 256 8.14 9.80 0.69
N ALA A 257 7.10 10.61 0.73
CA ALA A 257 6.68 11.26 1.96
C ALA A 257 6.23 10.22 3.00
N MET A 258 6.59 10.44 4.28
CA MET A 258 6.14 9.64 5.42
C MET A 258 4.70 10.01 5.79
N ILE A 259 3.79 9.80 4.86
CA ILE A 259 2.37 10.14 5.01
C ILE A 259 1.54 8.91 4.63
N PRO A 260 0.71 8.39 5.54
CA PRO A 260 -0.18 7.29 5.21
C PRO A 260 -1.27 7.76 4.23
N VAL A 261 -1.56 6.90 3.26
CA VAL A 261 -2.73 7.03 2.37
C VAL A 261 -3.59 5.80 2.50
N MET A 262 -4.88 5.92 2.28
CA MET A 262 -5.73 4.75 2.13
C MET A 262 -5.53 4.16 0.74
N SER A 263 -5.09 2.92 0.69
CA SER A 263 -4.95 2.15 -0.54
C SER A 263 -6.26 1.46 -0.95
N ASN A 264 -6.27 0.91 -2.14
CA ASN A 264 -7.30 -0.02 -2.58
C ASN A 264 -6.62 -1.12 -3.43
N SER A 265 -6.96 -2.37 -3.17
CA SER A 265 -6.43 -3.54 -3.88
C SER A 265 -4.89 -3.51 -4.00
N GLY A 266 -4.22 -3.17 -2.90
CA GLY A 266 -2.77 -3.08 -2.81
C GLY A 266 -2.14 -1.86 -3.50
N SER A 267 -2.92 -0.93 -4.07
CA SER A 267 -2.40 0.29 -4.71
C SER A 267 -2.83 1.55 -3.97
N GLY A 268 -1.84 2.32 -3.46
CA GLY A 268 -2.12 3.60 -2.82
C GLY A 268 -2.66 4.65 -3.79
N ASN A 269 -2.16 4.70 -5.03
CA ASN A 269 -2.67 5.64 -6.04
C ASN A 269 -4.09 5.29 -6.46
N GLN A 270 -4.45 4.00 -6.53
CA GLN A 270 -5.83 3.58 -6.78
C GLN A 270 -6.75 4.02 -5.64
N GLY A 271 -6.33 3.83 -4.38
CA GLY A 271 -7.10 4.30 -3.23
C GLY A 271 -7.27 5.82 -3.18
N ILE A 272 -6.22 6.59 -3.54
CA ILE A 272 -6.30 8.05 -3.70
C ILE A 272 -7.32 8.41 -4.78
N ALA A 273 -7.24 7.76 -5.95
CA ALA A 273 -8.13 8.02 -7.08
C ALA A 273 -9.58 7.58 -6.82
N ALA A 274 -9.80 6.53 -6.03
CA ALA A 274 -11.13 6.13 -5.60
C ALA A 274 -11.73 7.06 -4.52
N THR A 275 -10.88 7.78 -3.78
CA THR A 275 -11.33 8.61 -2.64
C THR A 275 -11.49 10.07 -3.00
N LEU A 276 -10.43 10.73 -3.46
CA LEU A 276 -10.38 12.20 -3.52
C LEU A 276 -11.34 12.84 -4.52
N PRO A 277 -11.59 12.27 -5.70
CA PRO A 277 -12.63 12.80 -6.59
C PRO A 277 -14.01 12.87 -5.93
N VAL A 278 -14.37 11.81 -5.19
CA VAL A 278 -15.65 11.74 -4.47
C VAL A 278 -15.71 12.76 -3.33
N VAL A 279 -14.64 12.86 -2.55
CA VAL A 279 -14.55 13.77 -1.40
C VAL A 279 -14.62 15.24 -1.84
N VAL A 280 -13.82 15.62 -2.83
CA VAL A 280 -13.77 17.00 -3.34
C VAL A 280 -15.11 17.39 -3.95
N PHE A 281 -15.69 16.51 -4.78
CA PHE A 281 -17.02 16.75 -5.35
C PHE A 281 -18.08 16.95 -4.27
N ALA A 282 -18.09 16.08 -3.26
CA ALA A 282 -19.05 16.16 -2.16
C ALA A 282 -18.92 17.45 -1.35
N GLN A 283 -17.69 17.88 -1.07
CA GLN A 283 -17.42 19.13 -0.35
C GLN A 283 -17.91 20.36 -1.12
N GLU A 284 -17.58 20.46 -2.41
CA GLU A 284 -17.96 21.61 -3.24
C GLU A 284 -19.45 21.67 -3.53
N ASN A 285 -20.10 20.54 -3.60
CA ASN A 285 -21.54 20.46 -3.85
C ASN A 285 -22.38 20.29 -2.57
N HIS A 286 -21.77 20.53 -1.39
CA HIS A 286 -22.44 20.50 -0.08
C HIS A 286 -23.25 19.22 0.17
N LYS A 287 -22.69 18.07 -0.25
CA LYS A 287 -23.33 16.79 -0.05
C LYS A 287 -23.31 16.37 1.42
N SER A 288 -24.34 15.68 1.85
CA SER A 288 -24.44 15.15 3.21
C SER A 288 -23.35 14.09 3.47
N GLU A 289 -23.07 13.84 4.75
CA GLU A 289 -22.13 12.78 5.15
C GLU A 289 -22.61 11.41 4.68
N GLU A 290 -23.92 11.15 4.70
CA GLU A 290 -24.48 9.88 4.19
C GLU A 290 -24.23 9.73 2.70
N GLU A 291 -24.52 10.75 1.88
CA GLU A 291 -24.22 10.70 0.43
C GLU A 291 -22.74 10.43 0.18
N LEU A 292 -21.86 11.08 0.94
CA LEU A 292 -20.41 10.88 0.84
C LEU A 292 -20.01 9.45 1.19
N ILE A 293 -20.47 8.89 2.31
CA ILE A 293 -20.16 7.52 2.73
C ILE A 293 -20.60 6.53 1.65
N ARG A 294 -21.83 6.63 1.17
CA ARG A 294 -22.38 5.74 0.14
C ARG A 294 -21.61 5.84 -1.17
N ALA A 295 -21.25 7.05 -1.60
CA ALA A 295 -20.45 7.27 -2.79
C ALA A 295 -19.02 6.73 -2.65
N LEU A 296 -18.38 6.85 -1.48
CA LEU A 296 -17.07 6.25 -1.21
C LEU A 296 -17.12 4.72 -1.26
N ILE A 297 -18.12 4.09 -0.65
CA ILE A 297 -18.33 2.64 -0.73
C ILE A 297 -18.49 2.20 -2.18
N LEU A 298 -19.35 2.90 -2.94
CA LEU A 298 -19.55 2.59 -4.37
C LEU A 298 -18.23 2.71 -5.14
N SER A 299 -17.49 3.79 -4.95
CA SER A 299 -16.21 4.05 -5.63
C SER A 299 -15.16 3.00 -5.30
N HIS A 300 -14.99 2.65 -4.03
CA HIS A 300 -13.99 1.66 -3.61
C HIS A 300 -14.32 0.23 -4.02
N LEU A 301 -15.59 -0.13 -4.13
CA LEU A 301 -16.00 -1.46 -4.60
C LEU A 301 -15.99 -1.61 -6.13
N THR A 302 -15.91 -0.50 -6.88
CA THR A 302 -15.83 -0.51 -8.35
C THR A 302 -14.40 -0.34 -8.85
N ALA A 303 -13.46 0.03 -8.01
CA ALA A 303 -12.05 0.17 -8.31
C ALA A 303 -11.32 -1.15 -8.16
#